data_be24caba460b83570d4755da7e89443c
#
_entry.id   be24caba460b83570d4755da7e89443c
#
_cell.length_a   1.000
_cell.length_b   1.000
_cell.length_c   1.000
_cell.angle_alpha   90.00
_cell.angle_beta   90.00
_cell.angle_gamma   90.00
#
_symmetry.space_group_name_H-M   'P 1'
#
loop_
_entity.id
_entity.type
_entity.pdbx_description
1 polymer ?
#
loop_
_entity_poly.entity_id
_entity_poly.type
_entity_poly.pdbx_seq_one_letter_code
_entity_poly.pdbx_strand_id
1 'polypeptide(L)'
;AKDMNLVHRTLAQLHREGVRLTLDDFGMGDSNLDSLVRFSVDKIKIDRNFVTGVPSGNREVAITCAIIAMGHQLGMKVIAHGVETDTQLGFLRRNQCDMFQGHLFGEPMNAEDAGAVLRRRYLRADAFAATKPDRTLLLLDDEENILRSLVRLFRRDGYRILAASNVTDAFELLATNDVQVILSDQRMSDMSGTEFLGRVRMLYPD
;
A
#
# COMPACT_ATOMS: atom_id res chain seq x y z
N ALA A 1 22.07 3.57 -31.75
CA ALA A 1 20.85 4.18 -32.31
C ALA A 1 20.02 3.20 -33.17
N LYS A 2 20.64 2.34 -34.00
CA LYS A 2 19.91 1.36 -34.84
C LYS A 2 19.18 0.30 -34.02
N ASP A 3 19.79 -0.20 -32.96
CA ASP A 3 19.21 -1.24 -32.09
C ASP A 3 17.96 -0.78 -31.30
N MET A 4 17.95 0.45 -30.82
CA MET A 4 16.84 1.01 -30.09
C MET A 4 15.55 1.15 -30.92
N ASN A 5 15.67 1.50 -32.21
CA ASN A 5 14.52 1.57 -33.10
C ASN A 5 13.93 0.17 -33.39
N LEU A 6 14.78 -0.84 -33.47
CA LEU A 6 14.36 -2.22 -33.67
C LEU A 6 13.59 -2.70 -32.41
N VAL A 7 14.15 -2.48 -31.22
CA VAL A 7 13.51 -2.82 -29.95
C VAL A 7 12.12 -2.16 -29.83
N HIS A 8 12.04 -0.85 -30.09
CA HIS A 8 10.77 -0.14 -30.03
C HIS A 8 9.71 -0.73 -30.99
N ARG A 9 10.09 -1.02 -32.25
CA ARG A 9 9.17 -1.63 -33.21
C ARG A 9 8.71 -3.00 -32.78
N THR A 10 9.63 -3.84 -32.29
CA THR A 10 9.32 -5.19 -31.81
C THR A 10 8.35 -5.16 -30.63
N LEU A 11 8.61 -4.31 -29.62
CA LEU A 11 7.73 -4.16 -28.44
C LEU A 11 6.35 -3.62 -28.85
N ALA A 12 6.29 -2.63 -29.75
CA ALA A 12 5.04 -2.11 -30.28
C ALA A 12 4.24 -3.16 -31.07
N GLN A 13 4.93 -4.07 -31.76
CA GLN A 13 4.27 -5.18 -32.47
C GLN A 13 3.71 -6.20 -31.46
N LEU A 14 4.51 -6.61 -30.47
CA LEU A 14 4.04 -7.52 -29.41
C LEU A 14 2.82 -6.96 -28.67
N HIS A 15 2.85 -5.67 -28.37
CA HIS A 15 1.72 -5.02 -27.71
C HIS A 15 0.44 -5.05 -28.58
N ARG A 16 0.56 -4.84 -29.89
CA ARG A 16 -0.57 -4.96 -30.84
C ARG A 16 -1.14 -6.38 -30.91
N GLU A 17 -0.30 -7.39 -30.74
CA GLU A 17 -0.72 -8.80 -30.65
C GLU A 17 -1.33 -9.16 -29.28
N GLY A 18 -1.53 -8.18 -28.39
CA GLY A 18 -2.14 -8.37 -27.07
C GLY A 18 -1.18 -8.84 -25.97
N VAL A 19 0.14 -8.87 -26.26
CA VAL A 19 1.15 -9.25 -25.26
C VAL A 19 1.33 -8.11 -24.25
N ARG A 20 1.25 -8.42 -22.96
CA ARG A 20 1.51 -7.46 -21.89
C ARG A 20 2.99 -7.39 -21.56
N LEU A 21 3.53 -6.18 -21.54
CA LEU A 21 4.95 -5.92 -21.35
C LEU A 21 5.22 -5.48 -19.91
N THR A 22 6.26 -6.06 -19.31
CA THR A 22 6.73 -5.69 -17.96
C THR A 22 8.18 -5.26 -18.04
N LEU A 23 8.50 -4.09 -17.48
CA LEU A 23 9.89 -3.68 -17.26
C LEU A 23 10.36 -4.26 -15.95
N ASP A 24 11.34 -5.18 -16.01
CA ASP A 24 11.89 -5.87 -14.85
C ASP A 24 13.08 -5.15 -14.22
N ASP A 25 13.38 -5.47 -12.95
CA ASP A 25 14.50 -4.96 -12.15
C ASP A 25 14.62 -3.44 -12.14
N PHE A 26 13.48 -2.75 -12.07
CA PHE A 26 13.46 -1.29 -12.11
C PHE A 26 14.05 -0.68 -10.84
N GLY A 27 14.93 0.30 -11.05
CA GLY A 27 15.64 1.03 -10.01
C GLY A 27 17.11 0.61 -9.85
N MET A 28 17.57 -0.45 -10.54
CA MET A 28 18.97 -0.88 -10.56
C MET A 28 19.65 -0.48 -11.87
N GLY A 29 20.85 0.08 -11.75
CA GLY A 29 21.73 0.39 -12.91
C GLY A 29 21.15 1.39 -13.91
N ASP A 30 21.25 1.07 -15.19
CA ASP A 30 20.84 1.91 -16.33
C ASP A 30 19.31 1.91 -16.58
N SER A 31 18.49 1.60 -15.59
CA SER A 31 17.01 1.68 -15.67
C SER A 31 16.59 3.15 -15.85
N ASN A 32 16.73 3.65 -17.08
CA ASN A 32 16.44 5.04 -17.40
C ASN A 32 14.95 5.30 -17.39
N LEU A 33 14.52 6.36 -16.71
CA LEU A 33 13.19 6.96 -16.86
C LEU A 33 12.82 7.16 -18.35
N ASP A 34 13.81 7.42 -19.20
CA ASP A 34 13.66 7.51 -20.65
C ASP A 34 13.09 6.23 -21.28
N SER A 35 13.44 5.06 -20.74
CA SER A 35 12.88 3.78 -21.19
C SER A 35 11.39 3.66 -20.88
N LEU A 36 10.92 4.15 -19.73
CA LEU A 36 9.50 4.16 -19.38
C LEU A 36 8.66 5.04 -20.31
N VAL A 37 9.21 6.19 -20.70
CA VAL A 37 8.51 7.12 -21.58
C VAL A 37 8.51 6.62 -23.02
N ARG A 38 9.59 5.95 -23.44
CA ARG A 38 9.76 5.47 -24.81
C ARG A 38 9.06 4.16 -25.10
N PHE A 39 8.99 3.25 -24.13
CA PHE A 39 8.38 1.94 -24.31
C PHE A 39 6.98 1.93 -23.69
N SER A 40 5.99 1.55 -24.50
CA SER A 40 4.63 1.32 -23.98
C SER A 40 4.60 0.04 -23.16
N VAL A 41 5.05 0.10 -21.90
CA VAL A 41 5.01 -1.03 -20.97
C VAL A 41 3.76 -0.95 -20.10
N ASP A 42 3.18 -2.10 -19.79
CA ASP A 42 1.96 -2.21 -18.98
C ASP A 42 2.29 -2.23 -17.50
N LYS A 43 3.48 -2.72 -17.12
CA LYS A 43 3.87 -2.95 -15.74
C LYS A 43 5.32 -2.59 -15.48
N ILE A 44 5.58 -2.18 -14.24
CA ILE A 44 6.94 -2.01 -13.69
C ILE A 44 7.11 -3.01 -12.57
N LYS A 45 8.25 -3.70 -12.55
CA LYS A 45 8.61 -4.60 -11.46
C LYS A 45 9.77 -4.00 -10.65
N ILE A 46 9.49 -3.71 -9.38
CA ILE A 46 10.46 -3.15 -8.43
C ILE A 46 11.50 -4.21 -8.11
N ASP A 47 12.77 -3.85 -8.20
CA ASP A 47 13.88 -4.76 -7.87
C ASP A 47 13.81 -5.21 -6.41
N ARG A 48 14.20 -6.48 -6.17
CA ARG A 48 14.21 -7.12 -4.85
C ARG A 48 15.00 -6.33 -3.80
N ASN A 49 16.10 -5.69 -4.18
CA ASN A 49 16.96 -4.96 -3.24
C ASN A 49 16.20 -3.83 -2.53
N PHE A 50 15.26 -3.18 -3.21
CA PHE A 50 14.42 -2.15 -2.59
C PHE A 50 13.31 -2.75 -1.72
N VAL A 51 12.73 -3.88 -2.15
CA VAL A 51 11.67 -4.57 -1.40
C VAL A 51 12.22 -5.21 -0.12
N THR A 52 13.44 -5.73 -0.15
CA THR A 52 14.07 -6.34 1.04
C THR A 52 14.26 -5.34 2.16
N GLY A 53 14.54 -4.07 1.86
CA GLY A 53 14.79 -3.01 2.86
C GLY A 53 13.54 -2.42 3.50
N VAL A 54 12.34 -2.65 2.97
CA VAL A 54 11.12 -2.07 3.54
C VAL A 54 10.57 -2.92 4.70
N PRO A 55 9.92 -2.32 5.69
CA PRO A 55 9.68 -0.88 5.90
C PRO A 55 10.76 -0.14 6.67
N SER A 56 11.89 -0.77 6.99
CA SER A 56 12.86 -0.26 7.97
C SER A 56 13.95 0.64 7.38
N GLY A 57 14.31 0.43 6.11
CA GLY A 57 15.34 1.20 5.41
C GLY A 57 14.79 2.50 4.84
N ASN A 58 15.20 3.65 5.37
CA ASN A 58 14.71 4.97 4.94
C ASN A 58 14.87 5.20 3.42
N ARG A 59 15.98 4.75 2.84
CA ARG A 59 16.26 4.89 1.41
C ARG A 59 15.38 3.99 0.57
N GLU A 60 15.27 2.73 0.94
CA GLU A 60 14.47 1.71 0.25
C GLU A 60 12.99 2.06 0.31
N VAL A 61 12.51 2.53 1.45
CA VAL A 61 11.14 3.07 1.63
C VAL A 61 10.88 4.21 0.66
N ALA A 62 11.75 5.23 0.63
CA ALA A 62 11.58 6.39 -0.24
C ALA A 62 11.58 6.00 -1.72
N ILE A 63 12.50 5.13 -2.14
CA ILE A 63 12.60 4.66 -3.53
C ILE A 63 11.39 3.82 -3.91
N THR A 64 10.99 2.87 -3.07
CA THR A 64 9.82 2.02 -3.33
C THR A 64 8.54 2.84 -3.48
N CYS A 65 8.29 3.79 -2.58
CA CYS A 65 7.14 4.70 -2.67
C CYS A 65 7.19 5.56 -3.94
N ALA A 66 8.37 6.08 -4.31
CA ALA A 66 8.54 6.88 -5.52
C ALA A 66 8.26 6.07 -6.79
N ILE A 67 8.72 4.81 -6.86
CA ILE A 67 8.46 3.94 -8.01
C ILE A 67 6.97 3.62 -8.11
N ILE A 68 6.29 3.33 -7.00
CA ILE A 68 4.84 3.05 -6.99
C ILE A 68 4.07 4.27 -7.50
N ALA A 69 4.34 5.45 -6.93
CA ALA A 69 3.68 6.68 -7.32
C ALA A 69 3.89 7.01 -8.80
N MET A 70 5.14 6.91 -9.28
CA MET A 70 5.50 7.16 -10.67
C MET A 70 4.81 6.17 -11.62
N GLY A 71 4.82 4.87 -11.30
CA GLY A 71 4.14 3.84 -12.10
C GLY A 71 2.65 4.16 -12.28
N HIS A 72 1.97 4.53 -11.21
CA HIS A 72 0.56 4.90 -11.24
C HIS A 72 0.31 6.18 -12.05
N GLN A 73 1.16 7.20 -11.92
CA GLN A 73 1.04 8.43 -12.71
C GLN A 73 1.20 8.18 -14.22
N LEU A 74 1.98 7.18 -14.59
CA LEU A 74 2.16 6.75 -15.97
C LEU A 74 1.12 5.71 -16.44
N GLY A 75 0.12 5.40 -15.61
CA GLY A 75 -0.95 4.44 -15.94
C GLY A 75 -0.50 2.97 -15.92
N MET A 76 0.65 2.66 -15.32
CA MET A 76 1.21 1.32 -15.25
C MET A 76 0.79 0.62 -13.94
N LYS A 77 0.79 -0.72 -13.96
CA LYS A 77 0.69 -1.52 -12.76
C LYS A 77 2.07 -1.76 -12.15
N VAL A 78 2.16 -1.77 -10.83
CA VAL A 78 3.42 -1.96 -10.11
C VAL A 78 3.47 -3.32 -9.43
N ILE A 79 4.57 -4.05 -9.66
CA ILE A 79 4.84 -5.37 -9.07
C ILE A 79 6.00 -5.21 -8.08
N ALA A 80 5.83 -5.62 -6.84
CA ALA A 80 6.94 -5.76 -5.90
C ALA A 80 7.55 -7.14 -5.99
N HIS A 81 8.87 -7.22 -6.27
CA HIS A 81 9.62 -8.47 -6.37
C HIS A 81 10.41 -8.76 -5.10
N GLY A 82 10.40 -10.01 -4.67
CA GLY A 82 11.14 -10.47 -3.50
C GLY A 82 10.43 -10.19 -2.17
N VAL A 83 9.10 -10.25 -2.14
CA VAL A 83 8.31 -10.15 -0.90
C VAL A 83 8.48 -11.46 -0.11
N GLU A 84 9.08 -11.38 1.07
CA GLU A 84 9.44 -12.53 1.91
C GLU A 84 8.72 -12.52 3.26
N THR A 85 8.24 -11.34 3.72
CA THR A 85 7.62 -11.19 5.04
C THR A 85 6.27 -10.51 4.97
N ASP A 86 5.40 -10.80 5.96
CA ASP A 86 4.11 -10.13 6.11
C ASP A 86 4.26 -8.62 6.37
N THR A 87 5.35 -8.21 7.02
CA THR A 87 5.66 -6.80 7.28
C THR A 87 5.92 -6.05 5.96
N GLN A 88 6.72 -6.63 5.06
CA GLN A 88 6.93 -6.08 3.72
C GLN A 88 5.63 -6.00 2.93
N LEU A 89 4.84 -7.08 2.94
CA LEU A 89 3.54 -7.11 2.26
C LEU A 89 2.59 -6.04 2.81
N GLY A 90 2.52 -5.87 4.14
CA GLY A 90 1.73 -4.83 4.79
C GLY A 90 2.13 -3.43 4.34
N PHE A 91 3.44 -3.14 4.33
CA PHE A 91 3.97 -1.87 3.84
C PHE A 91 3.60 -1.61 2.37
N LEU A 92 3.83 -2.57 1.48
CA LEU A 92 3.55 -2.46 0.05
C LEU A 92 2.05 -2.24 -0.23
N ARG A 93 1.17 -2.90 0.52
CA ARG A 93 -0.28 -2.73 0.43
C ARG A 93 -0.71 -1.34 0.87
N ARG A 94 -0.19 -0.84 1.98
CA ARG A 94 -0.48 0.54 2.44
C ARG A 94 -0.08 1.58 1.40
N ASN A 95 1.01 1.32 0.67
CA ASN A 95 1.46 2.18 -0.43
C ASN A 95 0.82 1.84 -1.78
N GLN A 96 -0.26 1.03 -1.77
CA GLN A 96 -1.07 0.72 -2.96
C GLN A 96 -0.32 -0.02 -4.08
N CYS A 97 0.75 -0.76 -3.79
CA CYS A 97 1.38 -1.64 -4.77
C CYS A 97 0.35 -2.66 -5.30
N ASP A 98 0.28 -2.83 -6.63
CA ASP A 98 -0.78 -3.60 -7.29
C ASP A 98 -0.58 -5.11 -7.21
N MET A 99 0.67 -5.58 -7.29
CA MET A 99 1.00 -7.00 -7.44
C MET A 99 2.24 -7.35 -6.62
N PHE A 100 2.32 -8.59 -6.19
CA PHE A 100 3.40 -9.07 -5.32
C PHE A 100 3.96 -10.39 -5.83
N GLN A 101 5.28 -10.55 -5.76
CA GLN A 101 6.00 -11.79 -6.09
C GLN A 101 7.08 -12.04 -5.05
N GLY A 102 7.19 -13.27 -4.52
CA GLY A 102 8.23 -13.66 -3.57
C GLY A 102 7.90 -14.92 -2.79
N HIS A 103 8.87 -15.36 -1.99
CA HIS A 103 8.79 -16.62 -1.22
C HIS A 103 7.66 -16.62 -0.18
N LEU A 104 7.19 -15.45 0.24
CA LEU A 104 6.02 -15.34 1.11
C LEU A 104 4.79 -16.06 0.53
N PHE A 105 4.66 -16.12 -0.81
CA PHE A 105 3.52 -16.74 -1.50
C PHE A 105 3.79 -18.18 -1.92
N GLY A 106 5.02 -18.60 -1.97
CA GLY A 106 5.45 -19.96 -2.34
C GLY A 106 6.81 -19.97 -3.00
N GLU A 107 7.45 -21.14 -2.93
CA GLU A 107 8.69 -21.41 -3.63
C GLU A 107 8.45 -21.59 -5.14
N PRO A 108 9.49 -21.42 -5.98
CA PRO A 108 9.43 -21.79 -7.37
C PRO A 108 8.96 -23.25 -7.54
N MET A 109 7.99 -23.46 -8.42
CA MET A 109 7.36 -24.76 -8.59
C MET A 109 7.30 -25.15 -10.07
N ASN A 110 7.18 -26.44 -10.34
CA ASN A 110 6.99 -26.96 -11.68
C ASN A 110 5.57 -26.66 -12.22
N ALA A 111 5.34 -26.93 -13.50
CA ALA A 111 4.07 -26.62 -14.16
C ALA A 111 2.87 -27.39 -13.59
N GLU A 112 3.07 -28.61 -13.10
CA GLU A 112 2.01 -29.45 -12.54
C GLU A 112 1.54 -28.87 -11.19
N ASP A 113 2.48 -28.55 -10.30
CA ASP A 113 2.21 -27.93 -8.99
C ASP A 113 1.58 -26.54 -9.17
N ALA A 114 2.11 -25.73 -10.10
CA ALA A 114 1.54 -24.43 -10.44
C ALA A 114 0.09 -24.57 -10.93
N GLY A 115 -0.19 -25.59 -11.75
CA GLY A 115 -1.55 -25.90 -12.19
C GLY A 115 -2.49 -26.27 -11.03
N ALA A 116 -1.98 -26.98 -10.02
CA ALA A 116 -2.75 -27.29 -8.81
C ALA A 116 -3.08 -26.04 -7.98
N VAL A 117 -2.10 -25.15 -7.82
CA VAL A 117 -2.28 -23.87 -7.13
C VAL A 117 -3.30 -22.98 -7.86
N LEU A 118 -3.19 -22.87 -9.19
CA LEU A 118 -4.13 -22.08 -10.00
C LEU A 118 -5.58 -22.59 -9.89
N ARG A 119 -5.76 -23.91 -9.81
CA ARG A 119 -7.09 -24.52 -9.59
C ARG A 119 -7.68 -24.16 -8.22
N ARG A 120 -6.85 -24.01 -7.19
CA ARG A 120 -7.28 -23.58 -5.84
C ARG A 120 -7.57 -22.07 -5.76
N ARG A 121 -7.16 -21.29 -6.75
CA ARG A 121 -7.30 -19.82 -6.87
C ARG A 121 -6.59 -18.98 -5.81
N TYR A 122 -5.96 -19.59 -4.82
CA TYR A 122 -5.25 -18.86 -3.75
C TYR A 122 -3.92 -19.55 -3.43
N LEU A 123 -2.85 -18.78 -3.37
CA LEU A 123 -1.55 -19.21 -2.85
C LEU A 123 -1.55 -19.15 -1.31
N ARG A 124 -2.02 -18.04 -0.78
CA ARG A 124 -2.20 -17.80 0.66
C ARG A 124 -3.45 -16.95 0.85
N ALA A 125 -4.53 -17.56 1.32
CA ALA A 125 -5.79 -16.85 1.59
C ALA A 125 -5.60 -15.80 2.70
N ASP A 126 -4.78 -16.09 3.72
CA ASP A 126 -4.43 -15.21 4.82
C ASP A 126 -3.60 -13.99 4.37
N ALA A 127 -2.73 -14.14 3.37
CA ALA A 127 -1.97 -13.03 2.82
C ALA A 127 -2.86 -11.99 2.10
N PHE A 128 -4.06 -12.38 1.70
CA PHE A 128 -5.06 -11.50 1.08
C PHE A 128 -6.18 -11.10 2.05
N ALA A 129 -6.27 -11.73 3.22
CA ALA A 129 -7.07 -11.19 4.31
C ALA A 129 -6.50 -9.80 4.64
N ALA A 130 -7.39 -8.82 4.76
CA ALA A 130 -6.98 -7.48 5.18
C ALA A 130 -6.09 -7.64 6.41
N THR A 131 -4.83 -7.23 6.32
CA THR A 131 -3.98 -7.14 7.51
C THR A 131 -4.79 -6.39 8.54
N LYS A 132 -4.92 -6.95 9.77
CA LYS A 132 -5.47 -6.18 10.87
C LYS A 132 -4.77 -4.82 10.81
N PRO A 133 -5.49 -3.73 10.73
CA PRO A 133 -4.85 -2.42 10.64
C PRO A 133 -3.88 -2.29 11.82
N ASP A 134 -2.61 -2.02 11.54
CA ASP A 134 -1.56 -1.93 12.55
C ASP A 134 -1.79 -0.78 13.54
N ARG A 135 -2.72 0.12 13.20
CA ARG A 135 -3.04 1.31 14.00
C ARG A 135 -4.54 1.58 13.97
N THR A 136 -5.07 1.89 15.13
CA THR A 136 -6.46 2.35 15.28
C THR A 136 -6.47 3.87 15.36
N LEU A 137 -7.27 4.50 14.51
CA LEU A 137 -7.53 5.94 14.48
C LEU A 137 -8.92 6.21 15.04
N LEU A 138 -8.99 6.98 16.10
CA LEU A 138 -10.25 7.52 16.62
C LEU A 138 -10.49 8.90 16.01
N LEU A 139 -11.63 9.06 15.37
CA LEU A 139 -12.15 10.34 14.85
C LEU A 139 -13.25 10.83 15.78
N LEU A 140 -13.14 12.07 16.23
CA LEU A 140 -14.15 12.72 17.08
C LEU A 140 -14.56 14.05 16.47
N ASP A 141 -15.83 14.19 16.09
CA ASP A 141 -16.39 15.39 15.49
C ASP A 141 -17.92 15.35 15.66
N ASP A 142 -18.56 16.42 16.14
CA ASP A 142 -19.99 16.45 16.36
C ASP A 142 -20.81 16.61 15.05
N GLU A 143 -20.13 16.92 13.94
CA GLU A 143 -20.74 16.95 12.61
C GLU A 143 -20.61 15.59 11.90
N GLU A 144 -21.68 14.79 11.88
CA GLU A 144 -21.69 13.47 11.21
C GLU A 144 -21.24 13.50 9.73
N ASN A 145 -21.47 14.60 9.01
CA ASN A 145 -21.06 14.73 7.61
C ASN A 145 -19.55 14.81 7.48
N ILE A 146 -18.89 15.50 8.43
CA ILE A 146 -17.44 15.59 8.52
C ILE A 146 -16.87 14.22 8.87
N LEU A 147 -17.42 13.56 9.91
CA LEU A 147 -17.02 12.18 10.27
C LEU A 147 -17.09 11.23 9.08
N ARG A 148 -18.21 11.22 8.34
CA ARG A 148 -18.34 10.36 7.15
C ARG A 148 -17.29 10.66 6.08
N SER A 149 -16.94 11.93 5.92
CA SER A 149 -15.93 12.38 4.96
C SER A 149 -14.52 11.95 5.40
N LEU A 150 -14.18 12.12 6.68
CA LEU A 150 -12.92 11.70 7.27
C LEU A 150 -12.76 10.17 7.24
N VAL A 151 -13.80 9.43 7.60
CA VAL A 151 -13.81 7.95 7.50
C VAL A 151 -13.53 7.51 6.05
N ARG A 152 -14.14 8.17 5.06
CA ARG A 152 -13.89 7.87 3.64
C ARG A 152 -12.48 8.19 3.22
N LEU A 153 -11.94 9.31 3.71
CA LEU A 153 -10.57 9.77 3.42
C LEU A 153 -9.54 8.76 3.97
N PHE A 154 -9.62 8.45 5.28
CA PHE A 154 -8.64 7.61 5.96
C PHE A 154 -8.84 6.09 5.76
N ARG A 155 -9.97 5.67 5.16
CA ARG A 155 -10.23 4.24 4.88
C ARG A 155 -9.15 3.61 4.00
N ARG A 156 -8.46 4.41 3.17
CA ARG A 156 -7.42 3.94 2.25
C ARG A 156 -6.04 3.88 2.90
N ASP A 157 -5.86 4.50 4.07
CA ASP A 157 -4.54 4.65 4.72
C ASP A 157 -4.21 3.50 5.67
N GLY A 158 -5.02 2.42 5.68
CA GLY A 158 -4.74 1.21 6.44
C GLY A 158 -5.01 1.33 7.94
N TYR A 159 -5.75 2.36 8.39
CA TYR A 159 -6.21 2.47 9.77
C TYR A 159 -7.48 1.66 10.02
N ARG A 160 -7.57 1.06 11.22
CA ARG A 160 -8.86 0.71 11.80
C ARG A 160 -9.48 2.01 12.31
N ILE A 161 -10.58 2.45 11.69
CA ILE A 161 -11.20 3.72 12.03
C ILE A 161 -12.33 3.49 13.02
N LEU A 162 -12.26 4.18 14.14
CA LEU A 162 -13.34 4.36 15.12
C LEU A 162 -13.85 5.79 14.96
N ALA A 163 -15.15 6.00 15.00
CA ALA A 163 -15.75 7.32 14.86
C ALA A 163 -16.73 7.55 16.00
N ALA A 164 -16.64 8.70 16.64
CA ALA A 164 -17.51 9.16 17.68
C ALA A 164 -18.05 10.55 17.35
N SER A 165 -19.34 10.78 17.56
CA SER A 165 -19.98 12.07 17.36
C SER A 165 -20.10 12.91 18.65
N ASN A 166 -19.64 12.39 19.76
CA ASN A 166 -19.61 13.06 21.06
C ASN A 166 -18.48 12.50 21.93
N VAL A 167 -18.15 13.24 22.99
CA VAL A 167 -17.05 12.94 23.89
C VAL A 167 -17.29 11.66 24.70
N THR A 168 -18.53 11.36 25.06
CA THR A 168 -18.87 10.16 25.83
C THR A 168 -18.57 8.91 25.03
N ASP A 169 -19.06 8.83 23.80
CA ASP A 169 -18.80 7.69 22.91
C ASP A 169 -17.29 7.55 22.62
N ALA A 170 -16.58 8.69 22.49
CA ALA A 170 -15.13 8.65 22.29
C ALA A 170 -14.39 8.01 23.47
N PHE A 171 -14.75 8.33 24.71
CA PHE A 171 -14.17 7.67 25.90
C PHE A 171 -14.54 6.20 26.01
N GLU A 172 -15.75 5.79 25.67
CA GLU A 172 -16.13 4.37 25.60
C GLU A 172 -15.31 3.59 24.58
N LEU A 173 -15.07 4.20 23.42
CA LEU A 173 -14.22 3.59 22.40
C LEU A 173 -12.76 3.48 22.84
N LEU A 174 -12.23 4.49 23.54
CA LEU A 174 -10.88 4.44 24.13
C LEU A 174 -10.74 3.38 25.21
N ALA A 175 -11.77 3.19 26.06
CA ALA A 175 -11.74 2.21 27.11
C ALA A 175 -11.77 0.75 26.61
N THR A 176 -12.32 0.53 25.42
CA THR A 176 -12.54 -0.82 24.85
C THR A 176 -11.62 -1.18 23.68
N ASN A 177 -10.84 -0.22 23.18
CA ASN A 177 -9.97 -0.42 22.05
C ASN A 177 -8.57 0.15 22.29
N ASP A 178 -7.57 -0.49 21.71
CA ASP A 178 -6.21 0.04 21.66
C ASP A 178 -6.12 1.07 20.53
N VAL A 179 -6.03 2.36 20.87
CA VAL A 179 -6.07 3.49 19.95
C VAL A 179 -4.70 4.16 19.93
N GLN A 180 -4.07 4.22 18.75
CA GLN A 180 -2.74 4.80 18.59
C GLN A 180 -2.76 6.25 18.09
N VAL A 181 -3.85 6.67 17.46
CA VAL A 181 -3.99 8.03 16.91
C VAL A 181 -5.38 8.56 17.19
N ILE A 182 -5.48 9.81 17.59
CA ILE A 182 -6.74 10.52 17.78
C ILE A 182 -6.74 11.78 16.94
N LEU A 183 -7.78 11.97 16.16
CA LEU A 183 -8.09 13.21 15.47
C LEU A 183 -9.42 13.74 16.01
N SER A 184 -9.40 14.91 16.66
CA SER A 184 -10.57 15.53 17.25
C SER A 184 -10.82 16.90 16.63
N ASP A 185 -12.08 17.22 16.35
CA ASP A 185 -12.43 18.61 16.10
C ASP A 185 -12.16 19.47 17.34
N GLN A 186 -11.84 20.74 17.10
CA GLN A 186 -11.54 21.69 18.16
C GLN A 186 -12.82 22.29 18.78
N ARG A 187 -13.88 22.46 18.00
CA ARG A 187 -15.10 23.14 18.42
C ARG A 187 -16.30 22.20 18.45
N MET A 188 -16.46 21.50 19.55
CA MET A 188 -17.59 20.62 19.79
C MET A 188 -18.51 21.19 20.89
N SER A 189 -19.76 20.79 20.91
CA SER A 189 -20.79 21.28 21.84
C SER A 189 -20.47 20.99 23.31
N ASP A 190 -19.89 19.83 23.62
CA ASP A 190 -19.71 19.35 24.99
C ASP A 190 -18.36 19.75 25.60
N MET A 191 -17.31 19.76 24.80
CA MET A 191 -15.93 20.00 25.24
C MET A 191 -15.07 20.37 24.04
N SER A 192 -14.06 21.22 24.23
CA SER A 192 -13.10 21.50 23.16
C SER A 192 -12.17 20.30 22.90
N GLY A 193 -11.72 20.13 21.65
CA GLY A 193 -10.79 19.06 21.30
C GLY A 193 -9.49 19.08 22.11
N THR A 194 -8.97 20.28 22.39
CA THR A 194 -7.78 20.44 23.26
C THR A 194 -8.04 19.93 24.68
N GLU A 195 -9.21 20.22 25.24
CA GLU A 195 -9.57 19.76 26.58
C GLU A 195 -9.78 18.23 26.60
N PHE A 196 -10.44 17.68 25.58
CA PHE A 196 -10.60 16.24 25.40
C PHE A 196 -9.24 15.53 25.35
N LEU A 197 -8.33 15.98 24.46
CA LEU A 197 -6.98 15.38 24.34
C LEU A 197 -6.17 15.52 25.64
N GLY A 198 -6.33 16.63 26.37
CA GLY A 198 -5.73 16.81 27.68
C GLY A 198 -6.18 15.76 28.71
N ARG A 199 -7.50 15.44 28.73
CA ARG A 199 -8.04 14.39 29.59
C ARG A 199 -7.59 12.99 29.16
N VAL A 200 -7.57 12.72 27.84
CA VAL A 200 -7.06 11.45 27.30
C VAL A 200 -5.62 11.22 27.77
N ARG A 201 -4.75 12.23 27.63
CA ARG A 201 -3.35 12.13 28.05
C ARG A 201 -3.16 11.87 29.55
N MET A 202 -4.08 12.34 30.40
CA MET A 202 -4.03 12.04 31.83
C MET A 202 -4.49 10.61 32.15
N LEU A 203 -5.44 10.06 31.39
CA LEU A 203 -6.00 8.73 31.61
C LEU A 203 -5.17 7.63 30.93
N TYR A 204 -4.52 7.96 29.82
CA TYR A 204 -3.72 7.06 28.97
C TYR A 204 -2.36 7.73 28.71
N PRO A 205 -1.41 7.65 29.65
CA PRO A 205 -0.14 8.41 29.59
C PRO A 205 0.89 7.86 28.60
N ASP A 206 0.69 6.67 27.98
CA ASP A 206 1.63 5.97 27.09
C ASP A 206 1.35 6.23 25.60
#